data_ad5dc627f7c20370773f94a7ee775980
#
_entry.id   ad5dc627f7c20370773f94a7ee775980
#
_cell.length_a   1.000
_cell.length_b   1.000
_cell.length_c   1.000
_cell.angle_alpha   90.00
_cell.angle_beta   90.00
_cell.angle_gamma   90.00
#
_symmetry.space_group_name_H-M   'P 1'
#
loop_
_entity.id
_entity.type
_entity.pdbx_description
1 polymer ?
#
loop_
_entity_poly.entity_id
_entity_poly.type
_entity_poly.pdbx_seq_one_letter_code
_entity_poly.pdbx_strand_id
1 'polypeptide(L)' 'MGNVSYKCGILIKDEEQRFQRMVFRMSKGNAYTNFVPVESVFSSDLPEMANKSVFFILFPSRDMLYL' A
#
# COMPACT_ATOMS: atom_id res chain seq x y z
N MET A 1 14.66 19.08 7.90
CA MET A 1 13.58 18.10 8.10
C MET A 1 13.19 17.45 6.80
N GLY A 2 13.10 16.13 6.81
CA GLY A 2 12.76 15.41 5.60
C GLY A 2 11.27 15.49 5.27
N ASN A 3 10.97 15.46 3.99
CA ASN A 3 9.59 15.39 3.53
C ASN A 3 9.15 13.94 3.45
N VAL A 4 7.86 13.74 3.65
CA VAL A 4 7.26 12.43 3.54
C VAL A 4 6.34 12.42 2.34
N SER A 5 6.46 11.40 1.51
CA SER A 5 5.59 11.20 0.38
C SER A 5 4.72 9.97 0.61
N TYR A 6 3.68 9.83 -0.19
CA TYR A 6 2.82 8.67 -0.06
C TYR A 6 2.38 8.19 -1.43
N LYS A 7 2.02 6.92 -1.48
CA LYS A 7 1.37 6.34 -2.64
C LYS A 7 0.20 5.49 -2.15
N CYS A 8 -0.81 5.36 -2.97
CA CYS A 8 -1.93 4.49 -2.66
C CYS A 8 -2.39 3.80 -3.93
N GLY A 9 -3.09 2.69 -3.75
CA GLY A 9 -3.59 1.92 -4.87
C GLY A 9 -4.42 0.76 -4.37
N ILE A 10 -4.77 -0.13 -5.29
CA ILE A 10 -5.60 -1.29 -4.99
C ILE A 10 -4.85 -2.54 -5.38
N LEU A 11 -4.94 -3.57 -4.53
CA LEU A 11 -4.37 -4.87 -4.85
C LEU A 11 -5.25 -5.96 -4.27
N ILE A 12 -5.01 -7.20 -4.73
CA ILE A 12 -5.74 -8.36 -4.24
C ILE A 12 -5.24 -8.70 -2.84
N LYS A 13 -6.16 -9.03 -1.93
CA LYS A 13 -5.79 -9.33 -0.53
C LYS A 13 -4.71 -10.39 -0.42
N ASP A 14 -4.75 -11.39 -1.27
CA ASP A 14 -3.77 -12.48 -1.21
C ASP A 14 -2.36 -12.01 -1.50
N GLU A 15 -2.20 -10.83 -2.07
CA GLU A 15 -0.90 -10.28 -2.44
C GLU A 15 -0.35 -9.32 -1.40
N GLU A 16 -1.07 -9.09 -0.31
CA GLU A 16 -0.66 -8.10 0.69
C GLU A 16 0.71 -8.40 1.28
N GLN A 17 0.94 -9.64 1.69
CA GLN A 17 2.21 -9.99 2.31
C GLN A 17 3.37 -9.89 1.33
N ARG A 18 3.16 -10.33 0.11
CA ARG A 18 4.19 -10.23 -0.93
C ARG A 18 4.51 -8.78 -1.22
N PHE A 19 3.48 -7.95 -1.33
CA PHE A 19 3.63 -6.54 -1.61
C PHE A 19 4.39 -5.84 -0.49
N GLN A 20 4.01 -6.13 0.75
CA GLN A 20 4.67 -5.53 1.90
C GLN A 20 6.14 -5.88 1.96
N ARG A 21 6.48 -7.14 1.68
CA ARG A 21 7.89 -7.56 1.65
C ARG A 21 8.66 -6.84 0.55
N MET A 22 8.03 -6.70 -0.61
CA MET A 22 8.67 -5.99 -1.72
C MET A 22 8.97 -4.55 -1.34
N VAL A 23 8.00 -3.86 -0.77
CA VAL A 23 8.18 -2.47 -0.37
C VAL A 23 9.27 -2.36 0.69
N PHE A 24 9.27 -3.27 1.66
CA PHE A 24 10.29 -3.27 2.71
C PHE A 24 11.69 -3.42 2.11
N ARG A 25 11.84 -4.32 1.16
CA ARG A 25 13.14 -4.55 0.53
C ARG A 25 13.58 -3.36 -0.31
N MET A 26 12.66 -2.79 -1.07
CA MET A 26 13.00 -1.67 -1.94
C MET A 26 13.31 -0.40 -1.15
N SER A 27 12.66 -0.21 -0.02
CA SER A 27 12.85 0.98 0.81
C SER A 27 13.87 0.76 1.92
N LYS A 28 14.39 -0.47 2.03
CA LYS A 28 15.32 -0.83 3.10
C LYS A 28 14.74 -0.57 4.49
N GLY A 29 13.45 -0.82 4.61
CA GLY A 29 12.76 -0.65 5.87
C GLY A 29 12.33 0.76 6.20
N ASN A 30 12.51 1.70 5.27
CA ASN A 30 12.17 3.10 5.52
C ASN A 30 10.74 3.47 5.14
N ALA A 31 10.00 2.56 4.53
CA ALA A 31 8.62 2.83 4.15
C ALA A 31 7.67 2.17 5.12
N TYR A 32 6.55 2.84 5.34
CA TYR A 32 5.46 2.30 6.16
C TYR A 32 4.31 1.92 5.24
N THR A 33 3.79 0.71 5.39
CA THR A 33 2.65 0.26 4.58
C THR A 33 1.47 -0.04 5.47
N ASN A 34 0.28 0.22 4.91
CA ASN A 34 -0.96 -0.10 5.58
C ASN A 34 -1.97 -0.58 4.54
N PHE A 35 -2.85 -1.50 4.95
CA PHE A 35 -3.86 -2.05 4.07
C PHE A 35 -5.23 -1.89 4.70
N VAL A 36 -6.20 -1.51 3.86
CA VAL A 36 -7.58 -1.33 4.30
C VAL A 36 -8.46 -2.05 3.30
N PRO A 37 -9.45 -2.84 3.74
CA PRO A 37 -10.37 -3.49 2.82
C PRO A 37 -11.09 -2.45 1.96
N VAL A 38 -11.23 -2.74 0.67
CA VAL A 38 -11.90 -1.80 -0.24
C VAL A 38 -13.32 -1.51 0.22
N GLU A 39 -14.01 -2.50 0.69
CA GLU A 39 -15.40 -2.36 1.14
C GLU A 39 -15.54 -1.37 2.30
N SER A 40 -14.48 -1.20 3.10
CA SER A 40 -14.49 -0.22 4.19
C SER A 40 -14.34 1.19 3.69
N VAL A 41 -13.70 1.36 2.53
CA VAL A 41 -13.42 2.68 1.98
C VAL A 41 -14.53 3.15 1.05
N PHE A 42 -15.02 2.24 0.21
CA PHE A 42 -15.94 2.62 -0.86
C PHE A 42 -17.37 2.14 -0.65
N SER A 43 -17.63 1.40 0.42
CA SER A 43 -18.99 0.88 0.70
C SER A 43 -19.58 0.17 -0.50
N SER A 44 -18.78 -0.62 -1.19
CA SER A 44 -19.21 -1.26 -2.42
C SER A 44 -19.82 -2.62 -2.10
N ASP A 45 -20.93 -2.93 -2.77
CA ASP A 45 -21.57 -4.22 -2.66
C ASP A 45 -21.16 -5.16 -3.77
N LEU A 46 -20.20 -4.77 -4.60
CA LEU A 46 -19.76 -5.59 -5.72
C LEU A 46 -18.92 -6.76 -5.23
N PRO A 47 -19.30 -8.00 -5.56
CA PRO A 47 -18.56 -9.17 -5.11
C PRO A 47 -17.10 -9.17 -5.54
N GLU A 48 -16.80 -8.63 -6.70
CA GLU A 48 -15.45 -8.61 -7.22
C GLU A 48 -14.51 -7.71 -6.42
N MET A 49 -15.06 -6.85 -5.56
CA MET A 49 -14.26 -5.98 -4.71
C MET A 49 -13.99 -6.59 -3.35
N ALA A 50 -14.64 -7.71 -3.03
CA ALA A 50 -14.54 -8.30 -1.70
C ALA A 50 -13.15 -8.80 -1.36
N ASN A 51 -12.37 -9.19 -2.37
CA ASN A 51 -11.04 -9.73 -2.16
C ASN A 51 -9.94 -8.72 -2.48
N LYS A 52 -10.27 -7.43 -2.46
CA LYS A 52 -9.30 -6.38 -2.77
C LYS A 52 -9.07 -5.50 -1.56
N SER A 53 -7.88 -4.90 -1.53
CA SER A 53 -7.47 -3.99 -0.47
C SER A 53 -6.93 -2.71 -1.07
N VAL A 54 -7.11 -1.62 -0.33
CA VAL A 54 -6.45 -0.37 -0.64
C VAL A 54 -5.16 -0.33 0.16
N PHE A 55 -4.05 -0.07 -0.51
CA PHE A 55 -2.78 0.05 0.20
C PHE A 55 -2.36 1.50 0.27
N PHE A 56 -1.67 1.82 1.34
CA PHE A 56 -1.06 3.13 1.53
C PHE A 56 0.40 2.92 1.89
N ILE A 57 1.26 3.65 1.23
CA ILE A 57 2.70 3.60 1.52
C ILE A 57 3.16 5.00 1.87
N LEU A 58 3.77 5.14 3.04
CA LEU A 58 4.42 6.39 3.45
C LEU A 58 5.92 6.16 3.41
N PHE A 59 6.64 7.06 2.82
CA PHE A 59 8.08 6.90 2.68
C PHE A 59 8.76 8.25 2.57
N PRO A 60 10.06 8.32 2.90
CA PRO A 60 10.81 9.56 2.69
C PRO A 60 10.84 9.93 1.21
N SER A 61 10.69 11.20 0.90
CA SER A 61 10.62 11.64 -0.49
C SER A 61 11.84 11.22 -1.31
N ARG A 62 12.99 11.13 -0.66
CA ARG A 62 14.22 10.73 -1.34
C ARG A 62 14.18 9.30 -1.87
N ASP A 63 13.28 8.48 -1.32
CA ASP A 63 13.17 7.08 -1.73
C ASP A 63 12.10 6.86 -2.78
N MET A 64 11.51 7.94 -3.28
CA MET A 64 10.40 7.86 -4.21
C MET A 64 10.74 7.11 -5.50
N LEU A 65 11.99 7.23 -5.94
CA LEU A 65 12.42 6.60 -7.19
C LEU A 65 12.42 5.08 -7.16
N TYR A 66 12.43 4.50 -5.96
CA TYR A 66 12.48 3.06 -5.81
C TYR A 66 11.10 2.42 -5.68
N LEU A 67 10.09 3.22 -5.64
CA LEU A 67 8.72 2.76 -5.49
C LEU A 67 7.87 3.13 -6.71
#